data_b8686b0ddeb047a72a0e976ab3c46de2
#
_entry.id   b8686b0ddeb047a72a0e976ab3c46de2
#
_cell.length_a   1.000
_cell.length_b   1.000
_cell.length_c   1.000
_cell.angle_alpha   90.00
_cell.angle_beta   90.00
_cell.angle_gamma   90.00
#
_symmetry.space_group_name_H-M   'P 1'
#
loop_
_entity.id
_entity.type
_entity.pdbx_description
1 polymer ?
#
loop_
_entity_poly.entity_id
_entity_poly.type
_entity_poly.pdbx_seq_one_letter_code
_entity_poly.pdbx_strand_id
1 'polypeptide(L)'
;MKGIQSNGFLPIIAQAIAEMEELHGEFASINEINLAELGYRTGISRAKLRRLKTNGFCETPHGLIGQPKEHLLDGYSSVLDNLLRNGVSNSTVCLGRLQAIGFSGSRSTVKRYIASHKYLIPAKRQQIAPQGNRGRRYTTGPGETYQMDWGFTDVLDYNEQVYRVACFAMICHHCRECYIEFFPNAKQENLFIGMIHAFQYMGIPRFILTDNMKSVILHRDLEGHPVWQKDYEPFMKTIGFETKLCKPRHPFTKGQVERLVRFVKENFLADRVFYNITDLNWNALEWCNSQNGTYHRAVDGVPQRLHMEACGELLRPLPELDAVRFYLCPERKISFDGFVNYEGRRFGVPYSYPGATARIMRSGDTLYIYSADLNSLLTTHDVTRSRRDSFCEGQYEALEQPEELPIAPVMTRIRQLPKPSGKLSFAKFDFDGEEPA
;
A
#
# COMPACT_ATOMS: atom_id res chain seq x y z
N MET A 1 -41.54 -0.42 -6.70
CA MET A 1 -42.82 -0.24 -5.97
C MET A 1 -43.06 -1.50 -5.17
N LYS A 2 -42.64 -1.56 -3.91
CA LYS A 2 -43.04 -2.64 -2.98
C LYS A 2 -44.35 -2.20 -2.37
N GLY A 3 -45.38 -3.02 -2.62
CA GLY A 3 -46.75 -2.78 -2.17
C GLY A 3 -46.86 -2.51 -0.69
N ILE A 4 -47.61 -1.50 -0.38
CA ILE A 4 -48.12 -1.20 0.95
C ILE A 4 -48.89 -2.44 1.41
N GLN A 5 -48.31 -3.22 2.34
CA GLN A 5 -49.08 -4.23 3.07
C GLN A 5 -50.06 -3.44 3.96
N SER A 6 -51.30 -3.35 3.50
CA SER A 6 -52.43 -2.96 4.35
C SER A 6 -52.38 -3.79 5.62
N ASN A 7 -52.42 -3.14 6.77
CA ASN A 7 -52.55 -3.85 8.05
C ASN A 7 -53.82 -4.71 7.98
N GLY A 8 -53.71 -6.02 7.82
CA GLY A 8 -54.80 -6.95 7.63
C GLY A 8 -55.75 -7.12 8.83
N PHE A 9 -55.77 -6.16 9.75
CA PHE A 9 -56.65 -6.15 10.93
C PHE A 9 -57.95 -5.42 10.71
N LEU A 10 -58.06 -4.45 9.79
CA LEU A 10 -59.27 -3.69 9.60
C LEU A 10 -60.43 -4.51 9.01
N PRO A 11 -60.22 -5.37 8.03
CA PRO A 11 -61.27 -6.28 7.56
C PRO A 11 -61.78 -7.22 8.67
N ILE A 12 -60.89 -7.75 9.48
CA ILE A 12 -61.23 -8.65 10.61
C ILE A 12 -62.01 -7.90 11.69
N ILE A 13 -61.65 -6.66 11.96
CA ILE A 13 -62.36 -5.79 12.91
C ILE A 13 -63.75 -5.42 12.38
N ALA A 14 -63.85 -5.06 11.11
CA ALA A 14 -65.14 -4.72 10.49
C ALA A 14 -66.11 -5.91 10.49
N GLN A 15 -65.63 -7.08 10.16
CA GLN A 15 -66.41 -8.30 10.21
C GLN A 15 -66.88 -8.63 11.65
N ALA A 16 -65.98 -8.54 12.62
CA ALA A 16 -66.34 -8.78 14.02
C ALA A 16 -67.31 -7.76 14.59
N ILE A 17 -67.24 -6.52 14.18
CA ILE A 17 -68.20 -5.46 14.54
C ILE A 17 -69.57 -5.79 13.93
N ALA A 18 -69.65 -6.18 12.65
CA ALA A 18 -70.90 -6.56 12.01
C ALA A 18 -71.55 -7.78 12.71
N GLU A 19 -70.77 -8.80 13.09
CA GLU A 19 -71.25 -9.95 13.88
C GLU A 19 -71.76 -9.53 15.29
N MET A 20 -71.15 -8.50 15.88
CA MET A 20 -71.62 -7.95 17.18
C MET A 20 -72.93 -7.17 17.02
N GLU A 21 -73.10 -6.42 15.91
CA GLU A 21 -74.31 -5.68 15.60
C GLU A 21 -75.49 -6.63 15.32
N GLU A 22 -75.26 -7.80 14.69
CA GLU A 22 -76.28 -8.81 14.49
C GLU A 22 -76.78 -9.37 15.82
N LEU A 23 -75.91 -9.44 16.83
CA LEU A 23 -76.23 -10.03 18.13
C LEU A 23 -76.86 -9.05 19.15
N HIS A 24 -76.40 -7.81 19.12
CA HIS A 24 -76.71 -6.78 20.11
C HIS A 24 -77.55 -5.60 19.57
N GLY A 25 -77.83 -5.58 18.26
CA GLY A 25 -78.41 -4.41 17.53
C GLY A 25 -77.33 -3.43 17.04
N GLU A 26 -77.76 -2.56 16.09
CA GLU A 26 -76.83 -1.56 15.53
C GLU A 26 -76.26 -0.61 16.62
N PHE A 27 -74.98 -0.41 16.60
CA PHE A 27 -74.32 0.53 17.54
C PHE A 27 -74.55 1.97 17.08
N ALA A 28 -75.18 2.80 17.91
CA ALA A 28 -75.41 4.22 17.59
C ALA A 28 -74.11 5.03 17.56
N SER A 29 -73.06 4.56 18.21
CA SER A 29 -71.76 5.17 18.15
C SER A 29 -70.59 4.18 18.35
N ILE A 30 -69.43 4.52 17.82
CA ILE A 30 -68.19 3.74 18.02
C ILE A 30 -67.88 3.54 19.50
N ASN A 31 -68.35 4.42 20.38
CA ASN A 31 -68.12 4.34 21.82
C ASN A 31 -68.85 3.18 22.48
N GLU A 32 -69.90 2.67 21.91
CA GLU A 32 -70.71 1.55 22.41
C GLU A 32 -70.07 0.20 22.18
N ILE A 33 -69.09 0.11 21.25
CA ILE A 33 -68.40 -1.13 20.93
C ILE A 33 -67.60 -1.62 22.13
N ASN A 34 -67.93 -2.83 22.60
CA ASN A 34 -67.23 -3.47 23.70
C ASN A 34 -65.87 -4.01 23.24
N LEU A 35 -64.78 -3.35 23.67
CA LEU A 35 -63.39 -3.72 23.27
C LEU A 35 -62.93 -5.06 23.86
N ALA A 36 -63.58 -5.57 24.92
CA ALA A 36 -63.26 -6.88 25.48
C ALA A 36 -63.78 -8.01 24.58
N GLU A 37 -65.02 -7.86 24.13
CA GLU A 37 -65.67 -8.81 23.22
C GLU A 37 -65.02 -8.74 21.83
N LEU A 38 -64.77 -7.53 21.30
CA LEU A 38 -64.06 -7.35 20.02
C LEU A 38 -62.66 -7.96 20.08
N GLY A 39 -61.96 -7.84 21.22
CA GLY A 39 -60.64 -8.45 21.42
C GLY A 39 -60.70 -9.98 21.44
N TYR A 40 -61.76 -10.54 22.05
CA TYR A 40 -61.97 -11.99 22.07
C TYR A 40 -62.25 -12.55 20.67
N ARG A 41 -63.11 -11.87 19.87
CA ARG A 41 -63.49 -12.30 18.51
C ARG A 41 -62.34 -12.13 17.49
N THR A 42 -61.52 -11.09 17.62
CA THR A 42 -60.48 -10.76 16.65
C THR A 42 -59.09 -11.27 17.03
N GLY A 43 -58.90 -11.72 18.27
CA GLY A 43 -57.56 -12.03 18.79
C GLY A 43 -56.62 -10.84 18.96
N ILE A 44 -57.13 -9.61 18.79
CA ILE A 44 -56.31 -8.36 18.86
C ILE A 44 -56.30 -7.84 20.30
N SER A 45 -55.13 -7.46 20.79
CA SER A 45 -55.01 -6.95 22.15
C SER A 45 -55.86 -5.68 22.39
N ARG A 46 -56.50 -5.59 23.58
CA ARG A 46 -57.37 -4.45 23.96
C ARG A 46 -56.62 -3.09 23.84
N ALA A 47 -55.33 -3.05 24.12
CA ALA A 47 -54.51 -1.84 23.98
C ALA A 47 -54.41 -1.38 22.51
N LYS A 48 -54.30 -2.30 21.57
CA LYS A 48 -54.27 -2.01 20.11
C LYS A 48 -55.68 -1.60 19.62
N LEU A 49 -56.73 -2.30 20.04
CA LEU A 49 -58.11 -1.91 19.71
C LEU A 49 -58.51 -0.56 20.28
N ARG A 50 -58.08 -0.20 21.49
CA ARG A 50 -58.30 1.15 22.05
C ARG A 50 -57.68 2.24 21.19
N ARG A 51 -56.45 2.04 20.71
CA ARG A 51 -55.80 2.99 19.77
C ARG A 51 -56.55 3.09 18.44
N LEU A 52 -57.01 1.98 17.89
CA LEU A 52 -57.80 1.96 16.64
C LEU A 52 -59.16 2.62 16.83
N LYS A 53 -59.83 2.41 17.97
CA LYS A 53 -61.14 3.03 18.30
C LYS A 53 -61.03 4.56 18.38
N THR A 54 -59.91 5.10 18.95
CA THR A 54 -59.65 6.55 19.07
C THR A 54 -59.58 7.19 17.67
N ASN A 55 -59.20 6.44 16.61
CA ASN A 55 -59.11 6.89 15.24
C ASN A 55 -60.26 6.37 14.35
N GLY A 56 -61.39 6.01 14.99
CA GLY A 56 -62.57 5.56 14.22
C GLY A 56 -62.35 4.26 13.44
N PHE A 57 -61.45 3.37 13.91
CA PHE A 57 -61.02 2.16 13.19
C PHE A 57 -60.53 2.43 11.76
N CYS A 58 -60.00 3.63 11.50
CA CYS A 58 -59.35 3.98 10.23
C CYS A 58 -57.86 3.72 10.25
N GLU A 59 -57.27 3.44 9.08
CA GLU A 59 -55.84 3.38 8.93
C GLU A 59 -55.25 4.77 9.14
N THR A 60 -54.47 4.95 10.19
CA THR A 60 -53.65 6.14 10.31
C THR A 60 -52.27 5.83 9.71
N PRO A 61 -51.83 6.59 8.68
CA PRO A 61 -50.47 6.44 8.20
C PRO A 61 -49.52 6.70 9.37
N HIS A 62 -48.52 5.83 9.52
CA HIS A 62 -47.49 6.02 10.55
C HIS A 62 -46.87 7.42 10.35
N GLY A 63 -46.87 8.28 11.36
CA GLY A 63 -46.44 9.68 11.26
C GLY A 63 -45.03 9.92 10.73
N LEU A 64 -44.26 8.85 10.52
CA LEU A 64 -42.92 8.87 9.91
C LEU A 64 -42.92 8.38 8.44
N ILE A 65 -44.11 8.02 7.87
CA ILE A 65 -44.17 7.63 6.45
C ILE A 65 -44.05 8.90 5.62
N GLY A 66 -43.02 8.94 4.75
CA GLY A 66 -42.75 10.07 3.85
C GLY A 66 -41.83 11.15 4.44
N GLN A 67 -41.42 11.07 5.70
CA GLN A 67 -40.37 11.95 6.20
C GLN A 67 -39.01 11.43 5.74
N PRO A 68 -38.15 12.27 5.10
CA PRO A 68 -36.79 11.89 4.76
C PRO A 68 -36.05 11.61 6.07
N LYS A 69 -35.56 10.37 6.24
CA LYS A 69 -34.67 10.05 7.35
C LYS A 69 -33.30 10.63 7.04
N GLU A 70 -32.86 11.58 7.82
CA GLU A 70 -31.45 11.97 7.81
C GLU A 70 -30.58 10.76 8.16
N HIS A 71 -29.71 10.36 7.26
CA HIS A 71 -28.76 9.30 7.53
C HIS A 71 -27.44 9.93 7.99
N LEU A 72 -26.80 9.32 8.99
CA LEU A 72 -25.49 9.75 9.52
C LEU A 72 -24.41 9.91 8.43
N LEU A 73 -24.62 9.31 7.26
CA LEU A 73 -23.73 9.40 6.10
C LEU A 73 -24.15 10.45 5.07
N ASP A 74 -25.24 11.21 5.33
CA ASP A 74 -25.61 12.32 4.47
C ASP A 74 -24.50 13.39 4.52
N GLY A 75 -24.03 13.82 3.35
CA GLY A 75 -22.83 14.66 3.24
C GLY A 75 -21.49 13.90 3.11
N TYR A 76 -21.42 12.62 3.48
CA TYR A 76 -20.20 11.79 3.38
C TYR A 76 -20.30 10.71 2.31
N SER A 77 -21.48 10.50 1.72
CA SER A 77 -21.76 9.44 0.75
C SER A 77 -20.91 9.57 -0.52
N SER A 78 -20.69 10.79 -1.01
CA SER A 78 -19.87 11.05 -2.19
C SER A 78 -18.42 10.63 -2.00
N VAL A 79 -17.87 10.84 -0.82
CA VAL A 79 -16.50 10.41 -0.46
C VAL A 79 -16.43 8.88 -0.41
N LEU A 80 -17.41 8.22 0.21
CA LEU A 80 -17.49 6.75 0.22
C LEU A 80 -17.63 6.16 -1.18
N ASP A 81 -18.47 6.76 -2.02
CA ASP A 81 -18.66 6.30 -3.40
C ASP A 81 -17.38 6.39 -4.21
N ASN A 82 -16.63 7.48 -4.07
CA ASN A 82 -15.33 7.64 -4.72
C ASN A 82 -14.32 6.60 -4.22
N LEU A 83 -14.24 6.35 -2.90
CA LEU A 83 -13.40 5.31 -2.34
C LEU A 83 -13.75 3.93 -2.92
N LEU A 84 -15.05 3.60 -3.01
CA LEU A 84 -15.52 2.32 -3.55
C LEU A 84 -15.19 2.17 -5.04
N ARG A 85 -15.37 3.23 -5.86
CA ARG A 85 -15.00 3.24 -7.29
C ARG A 85 -13.50 3.03 -7.48
N ASN A 86 -12.68 3.55 -6.57
CA ASN A 86 -11.24 3.34 -6.55
C ASN A 86 -10.83 1.97 -5.97
N GLY A 87 -11.79 1.09 -5.67
CA GLY A 87 -11.54 -0.27 -5.17
C GLY A 87 -11.27 -0.35 -3.66
N VAL A 88 -11.34 0.77 -2.92
CA VAL A 88 -11.13 0.82 -1.47
C VAL A 88 -12.40 0.36 -0.77
N SER A 89 -12.48 -0.92 -0.41
CA SER A 89 -13.65 -1.53 0.25
C SER A 89 -13.39 -1.92 1.71
N ASN A 90 -12.21 -1.63 2.25
CA ASN A 90 -11.89 -1.91 3.64
C ASN A 90 -12.61 -0.90 4.56
N SER A 91 -13.58 -1.37 5.34
CA SER A 91 -14.40 -0.51 6.21
C SER A 91 -13.62 0.26 7.28
N THR A 92 -12.44 -0.23 7.68
CA THR A 92 -11.57 0.47 8.64
C THR A 92 -10.88 1.65 7.96
N VAL A 93 -10.39 1.46 6.74
CA VAL A 93 -9.79 2.51 5.92
C VAL A 93 -10.83 3.59 5.60
N CYS A 94 -11.99 3.17 5.10
CA CYS A 94 -13.10 4.09 4.81
C CYS A 94 -13.51 4.91 6.04
N LEU A 95 -13.63 4.27 7.21
CA LEU A 95 -13.94 4.97 8.45
C LEU A 95 -12.86 6.01 8.80
N GLY A 96 -11.58 5.63 8.75
CA GLY A 96 -10.48 6.56 9.04
C GLY A 96 -10.48 7.78 8.12
N ARG A 97 -10.78 7.60 6.82
CA ARG A 97 -10.92 8.71 5.87
C ARG A 97 -12.11 9.63 6.20
N LEU A 98 -13.25 9.04 6.56
CA LEU A 98 -14.40 9.81 6.96
C LEU A 98 -14.18 10.56 8.28
N GLN A 99 -13.51 9.94 9.25
CA GLN A 99 -13.17 10.59 10.52
C GLN A 99 -12.24 11.78 10.31
N ALA A 100 -11.29 11.71 9.39
CA ALA A 100 -10.41 12.82 9.04
C ALA A 100 -11.17 14.05 8.51
N ILE A 101 -12.39 13.88 7.98
CA ILE A 101 -13.27 14.97 7.52
C ILE A 101 -14.46 15.23 8.44
N GLY A 102 -14.42 14.72 9.68
CA GLY A 102 -15.39 15.04 10.73
C GLY A 102 -16.53 14.04 10.95
N PHE A 103 -16.50 12.86 10.32
CA PHE A 103 -17.50 11.82 10.56
C PHE A 103 -17.35 11.20 11.95
N SER A 104 -18.40 11.24 12.76
CA SER A 104 -18.42 10.69 14.12
C SER A 104 -19.12 9.31 14.24
N GLY A 105 -19.57 8.75 13.12
CA GLY A 105 -20.31 7.51 13.11
C GLY A 105 -19.45 6.24 13.28
N SER A 106 -20.13 5.12 13.46
CA SER A 106 -19.49 3.82 13.74
C SER A 106 -19.01 3.10 12.47
N ARG A 107 -18.03 2.20 12.65
CA ARG A 107 -17.59 1.28 11.59
C ARG A 107 -18.73 0.41 11.03
N SER A 108 -19.72 0.06 11.88
CA SER A 108 -20.88 -0.75 11.45
C SER A 108 -21.74 0.01 10.44
N THR A 109 -21.87 1.33 10.57
CA THR A 109 -22.60 2.19 9.64
C THR A 109 -21.88 2.20 8.27
N VAL A 110 -20.57 2.40 8.26
CA VAL A 110 -19.75 2.36 7.03
C VAL A 110 -19.81 0.96 6.39
N LYS A 111 -19.68 -0.11 7.17
CA LYS A 111 -19.76 -1.48 6.66
C LYS A 111 -21.10 -1.78 6.00
N ARG A 112 -22.21 -1.27 6.56
CA ARG A 112 -23.55 -1.42 5.98
C ARG A 112 -23.66 -0.68 4.65
N TYR A 113 -23.14 0.55 4.58
CA TYR A 113 -23.09 1.32 3.35
C TYR A 113 -22.31 0.60 2.24
N ILE A 114 -21.09 0.14 2.54
CA ILE A 114 -20.27 -0.65 1.61
C ILE A 114 -21.04 -1.88 1.10
N ALA A 115 -21.75 -2.58 1.99
CA ALA A 115 -22.51 -3.77 1.63
C ALA A 115 -23.66 -3.49 0.66
N SER A 116 -24.35 -2.35 0.79
CA SER A 116 -25.42 -1.92 -0.11
C SER A 116 -24.93 -1.32 -1.42
N HIS A 117 -23.68 -0.82 -1.47
CA HIS A 117 -23.09 -0.15 -2.66
C HIS A 117 -21.97 -1.00 -3.31
N LYS A 118 -21.98 -2.32 -3.13
CA LYS A 118 -20.98 -3.22 -3.74
C LYS A 118 -20.85 -3.10 -5.24
N TYR A 119 -21.89 -2.65 -5.93
CA TYR A 119 -21.91 -2.45 -7.38
C TYR A 119 -20.95 -1.34 -7.86
N LEU A 120 -20.51 -0.45 -6.95
CA LEU A 120 -19.50 0.57 -7.23
C LEU A 120 -18.07 0.01 -7.23
N ILE A 121 -17.85 -1.13 -6.60
CA ILE A 121 -16.52 -1.72 -6.43
C ILE A 121 -16.12 -2.41 -7.75
N PRO A 122 -14.97 -2.05 -8.37
CA PRO A 122 -14.48 -2.74 -9.55
C PRO A 122 -14.35 -4.25 -9.33
N ALA A 123 -14.77 -5.05 -10.31
CA ALA A 123 -14.70 -6.49 -10.22
C ALA A 123 -13.24 -6.94 -10.04
N LYS A 124 -12.92 -7.59 -8.93
CA LYS A 124 -11.61 -8.20 -8.72
C LYS A 124 -11.46 -9.38 -9.67
N ARG A 125 -10.27 -9.51 -10.31
CA ARG A 125 -9.93 -10.67 -11.12
C ARG A 125 -10.12 -11.92 -10.27
N GLN A 126 -11.02 -12.83 -10.70
CA GLN A 126 -11.28 -14.08 -9.97
C GLN A 126 -9.97 -14.90 -9.93
N GLN A 127 -9.40 -15.03 -8.75
CA GLN A 127 -8.36 -16.03 -8.51
C GLN A 127 -9.08 -17.36 -8.29
N ILE A 128 -8.91 -18.28 -9.22
CA ILE A 128 -9.36 -19.65 -9.06
C ILE A 128 -8.56 -20.23 -7.90
N ALA A 129 -9.24 -20.57 -6.82
CA ALA A 129 -8.61 -21.23 -5.69
C ALA A 129 -8.05 -22.58 -6.16
N PRO A 130 -6.77 -22.91 -5.90
CA PRO A 130 -6.22 -24.20 -6.26
C PRO A 130 -7.00 -25.29 -5.51
N GLN A 131 -7.59 -26.23 -6.23
CA GLN A 131 -8.24 -27.40 -5.63
C GLN A 131 -7.18 -28.26 -4.93
N GLY A 132 -7.23 -28.30 -3.62
CA GLY A 132 -7.23 -29.49 -2.87
C GLY A 132 -6.01 -30.23 -2.46
N ASN A 133 -4.85 -29.74 -2.06
CA ASN A 133 -3.99 -30.53 -1.17
C ASN A 133 -4.15 -30.03 0.30
N ARG A 134 -4.71 -30.88 1.14
CA ARG A 134 -4.75 -30.66 2.59
C ARG A 134 -3.33 -30.81 3.15
N GLY A 135 -2.52 -29.76 3.12
CA GLY A 135 -1.18 -29.72 3.70
C GLY A 135 -1.19 -29.24 5.14
N ARG A 136 -0.27 -29.75 5.94
CA ARG A 136 0.00 -29.21 7.28
C ARG A 136 0.54 -27.79 7.15
N ARG A 137 0.00 -26.85 7.90
CA ARG A 137 0.54 -25.47 7.93
C ARG A 137 1.97 -25.50 8.46
N TYR A 138 2.84 -24.74 7.79
CA TYR A 138 4.19 -24.50 8.27
C TYR A 138 4.12 -23.72 9.60
N THR A 139 4.77 -24.23 10.63
CA THR A 139 4.87 -23.60 11.95
C THR A 139 6.34 -23.48 12.33
N THR A 140 6.69 -22.42 13.02
CA THR A 140 8.06 -22.18 13.51
C THR A 140 8.02 -21.76 14.97
N GLY A 141 9.13 -21.98 15.66
CA GLY A 141 9.32 -21.49 17.01
C GLY A 141 9.47 -19.95 17.07
N PRO A 142 9.45 -19.38 18.27
CA PRO A 142 9.72 -17.95 18.47
C PRO A 142 11.09 -17.56 17.92
N GLY A 143 11.20 -16.41 17.26
CA GLY A 143 12.47 -15.89 16.71
C GLY A 143 13.16 -16.77 15.66
N GLU A 144 12.57 -17.91 15.31
CA GLU A 144 13.22 -18.88 14.42
C GLU A 144 13.25 -18.42 12.96
N THR A 145 12.13 -18.00 12.42
CA THR A 145 12.00 -17.73 10.98
C THR A 145 11.22 -16.46 10.70
N TYR A 146 11.78 -15.58 9.85
CA TYR A 146 11.05 -14.51 9.22
C TYR A 146 10.77 -14.83 7.75
N GLN A 147 9.65 -14.36 7.25
CA GLN A 147 9.31 -14.43 5.83
C GLN A 147 9.56 -13.09 5.18
N MET A 148 10.15 -13.10 4.00
CA MET A 148 10.50 -11.91 3.23
C MET A 148 9.94 -11.99 1.81
N ASP A 149 9.45 -10.85 1.30
CA ASP A 149 8.96 -10.71 -0.08
C ASP A 149 9.06 -9.29 -0.62
N TRP A 150 8.98 -9.18 -1.94
CA TRP A 150 8.80 -7.92 -2.65
C TRP A 150 7.38 -7.79 -3.17
N GLY A 151 6.79 -6.62 -2.96
CA GLY A 151 5.54 -6.20 -3.61
C GLY A 151 5.80 -5.04 -4.55
N PHE A 152 5.29 -5.10 -5.79
CA PHE A 152 5.35 -3.93 -6.69
C PHE A 152 4.01 -3.23 -6.70
N THR A 153 4.05 -1.90 -6.65
CA THR A 153 2.85 -1.07 -6.66
C THR A 153 3.16 0.29 -7.26
N ASP A 154 2.13 0.92 -7.77
CA ASP A 154 2.18 2.30 -8.19
C ASP A 154 1.66 3.19 -7.06
N VAL A 155 2.31 4.31 -6.82
CA VAL A 155 1.92 5.31 -5.84
C VAL A 155 1.74 6.66 -6.51
N LEU A 156 0.84 7.47 -5.95
CA LEU A 156 0.55 8.83 -6.44
C LEU A 156 1.25 9.85 -5.55
N ASP A 157 1.77 10.89 -6.18
CA ASP A 157 2.19 12.09 -5.46
C ASP A 157 1.10 13.17 -5.44
N TYR A 158 1.37 14.26 -4.74
CA TYR A 158 0.44 15.40 -4.65
C TYR A 158 0.25 16.15 -5.99
N ASN A 159 1.09 15.86 -7.01
CA ASN A 159 0.93 16.40 -8.36
C ASN A 159 0.26 15.39 -9.30
N GLU A 160 -0.40 14.35 -8.75
CA GLU A 160 -1.06 13.27 -9.48
C GLU A 160 -0.12 12.45 -10.39
N GLN A 161 1.20 12.56 -10.19
CA GLN A 161 2.15 11.75 -10.93
C GLN A 161 2.28 10.37 -10.32
N VAL A 162 2.14 9.36 -11.18
CA VAL A 162 2.30 7.95 -10.81
C VAL A 162 3.77 7.56 -10.88
N TYR A 163 4.28 6.92 -9.85
CA TYR A 163 5.58 6.27 -9.89
C TYR A 163 5.53 4.88 -9.25
N ARG A 164 6.26 3.97 -9.88
CA ARG A 164 6.32 2.58 -9.44
C ARG A 164 7.38 2.41 -8.37
N VAL A 165 7.00 1.76 -7.26
CA VAL A 165 7.89 1.43 -6.16
C VAL A 165 7.88 -0.06 -5.88
N ALA A 166 8.99 -0.55 -5.32
CA ALA A 166 9.12 -1.88 -4.76
C ALA A 166 8.95 -1.79 -3.25
N CYS A 167 7.97 -2.48 -2.70
CA CYS A 167 7.76 -2.64 -1.27
C CYS A 167 8.54 -3.87 -0.78
N PHE A 168 9.56 -3.66 0.00
CA PHE A 168 10.17 -4.70 0.82
C PHE A 168 9.26 -5.00 1.99
N ALA A 169 8.98 -6.28 2.25
CA ALA A 169 8.15 -6.71 3.36
C ALA A 169 8.80 -7.88 4.09
N MET A 170 8.90 -7.78 5.40
CA MET A 170 9.39 -8.83 6.29
C MET A 170 8.41 -9.03 7.44
N ILE A 171 8.18 -10.29 7.85
CA ILE A 171 7.28 -10.63 8.94
C ILE A 171 7.81 -11.80 9.74
N CYS A 172 7.80 -11.68 11.07
CA CYS A 172 8.06 -12.81 11.96
C CYS A 172 6.95 -13.85 11.81
N HIS A 173 7.32 -15.10 11.52
CA HIS A 173 6.35 -16.16 11.31
C HIS A 173 5.60 -16.51 12.60
N HIS A 174 6.22 -16.38 13.76
CA HIS A 174 5.65 -16.72 15.07
C HIS A 174 4.67 -15.64 15.57
N CYS A 175 5.16 -14.43 15.84
CA CYS A 175 4.40 -13.35 16.51
C CYS A 175 3.71 -12.38 15.56
N ARG A 176 4.01 -12.43 14.26
CA ARG A 176 3.45 -11.53 13.22
C ARG A 176 3.95 -10.09 13.28
N GLU A 177 4.96 -9.77 14.07
CA GLU A 177 5.63 -8.48 13.96
C GLU A 177 6.17 -8.31 12.55
N CYS A 178 5.97 -7.13 11.97
CA CYS A 178 6.28 -6.88 10.57
C CYS A 178 7.01 -5.56 10.36
N TYR A 179 7.77 -5.52 9.29
CA TYR A 179 8.45 -4.34 8.79
C TYR A 179 8.22 -4.21 7.29
N ILE A 180 7.96 -2.99 6.83
CA ILE A 180 7.90 -2.67 5.40
C ILE A 180 8.70 -1.41 5.10
N GLU A 181 9.29 -1.38 3.91
CA GLU A 181 10.03 -0.23 3.39
C GLU A 181 9.90 -0.17 1.87
N PHE A 182 9.90 1.03 1.30
CA PHE A 182 9.73 1.23 -0.13
C PHE A 182 11.02 1.69 -0.78
N PHE A 183 11.29 1.10 -1.93
CA PHE A 183 12.48 1.35 -2.74
C PHE A 183 12.10 1.64 -4.18
N PRO A 184 12.95 2.33 -4.97
CA PRO A 184 12.69 2.56 -6.39
C PRO A 184 12.70 1.27 -7.22
N ASN A 185 13.36 0.22 -6.75
CA ASN A 185 13.43 -1.08 -7.41
C ASN A 185 13.81 -2.20 -6.41
N ALA A 186 13.69 -3.47 -6.85
CA ALA A 186 14.05 -4.66 -6.06
C ALA A 186 15.44 -5.22 -6.39
N LYS A 187 16.43 -4.35 -6.68
CA LYS A 187 17.81 -4.78 -6.88
C LYS A 187 18.43 -5.28 -5.58
N GLN A 188 19.54 -6.02 -5.71
CA GLN A 188 20.22 -6.64 -4.57
C GLN A 188 20.69 -5.62 -3.51
N GLU A 189 21.15 -4.44 -3.93
CA GLU A 189 21.53 -3.36 -3.02
C GLU A 189 20.38 -2.93 -2.11
N ASN A 190 19.17 -2.74 -2.69
CA ASN A 190 17.99 -2.36 -1.94
C ASN A 190 17.46 -3.52 -1.07
N LEU A 191 17.71 -4.76 -1.50
CA LEU A 191 17.43 -5.94 -0.67
C LEU A 191 18.28 -5.92 0.60
N PHE A 192 19.60 -5.70 0.49
CA PHE A 192 20.50 -5.65 1.63
C PHE A 192 20.14 -4.51 2.59
N ILE A 193 19.88 -3.32 2.07
CA ILE A 193 19.47 -2.16 2.86
C ILE A 193 18.17 -2.47 3.62
N GLY A 194 17.14 -2.94 2.92
CA GLY A 194 15.85 -3.27 3.53
C GLY A 194 15.95 -4.40 4.57
N MET A 195 16.81 -5.40 4.34
CA MET A 195 17.05 -6.45 5.31
C MET A 195 17.77 -5.92 6.55
N ILE A 196 18.80 -5.08 6.39
CA ILE A 196 19.52 -4.47 7.52
C ILE A 196 18.57 -3.60 8.35
N HIS A 197 17.77 -2.75 7.72
CA HIS A 197 16.79 -1.91 8.42
C HIS A 197 15.73 -2.76 9.15
N ALA A 198 15.25 -3.84 8.52
CA ALA A 198 14.33 -4.77 9.18
C ALA A 198 14.98 -5.47 10.38
N PHE A 199 16.26 -5.85 10.27
CA PHE A 199 16.99 -6.47 11.39
C PHE A 199 17.29 -5.46 12.53
N GLN A 200 17.49 -4.20 12.21
CA GLN A 200 17.56 -3.13 13.22
C GLN A 200 16.25 -2.99 13.98
N TYR A 201 15.13 -3.14 13.27
CA TYR A 201 13.79 -2.99 13.83
C TYR A 201 13.33 -4.22 14.63
N MET A 202 13.59 -5.44 14.14
CA MET A 202 13.03 -6.69 14.63
C MET A 202 14.07 -7.68 15.20
N GLY A 203 15.38 -7.39 15.13
CA GLY A 203 16.43 -8.35 15.42
C GLY A 203 16.64 -9.39 14.31
N ILE A 204 17.72 -10.17 14.40
CA ILE A 204 18.11 -11.16 13.40
C ILE A 204 17.59 -12.54 13.78
N PRO A 205 16.71 -13.17 12.96
CA PRO A 205 16.24 -14.54 13.19
C PRO A 205 17.30 -15.56 12.78
N ARG A 206 17.08 -16.81 13.12
CA ARG A 206 17.92 -17.90 12.61
C ARG A 206 17.76 -18.09 11.11
N PHE A 207 16.52 -18.05 10.59
CA PHE A 207 16.22 -18.31 9.19
C PHE A 207 15.42 -17.19 8.53
N ILE A 208 15.77 -16.90 7.29
CA ILE A 208 14.95 -16.08 6.38
C ILE A 208 14.32 -16.99 5.33
N LEU A 209 13.02 -17.01 5.24
CA LEU A 209 12.26 -17.74 4.21
C LEU A 209 11.87 -16.79 3.08
N THR A 210 12.32 -17.09 1.87
CA THR A 210 12.06 -16.30 0.68
C THR A 210 11.84 -17.17 -0.56
N ASP A 211 11.39 -16.56 -1.67
CA ASP A 211 11.33 -17.23 -2.97
C ASP A 211 12.71 -17.34 -3.62
N ASN A 212 12.72 -18.00 -4.81
CA ASN A 212 13.89 -18.05 -5.68
C ASN A 212 14.06 -16.72 -6.46
N MET A 213 14.18 -15.59 -5.75
CA MET A 213 14.39 -14.30 -6.41
C MET A 213 15.82 -14.14 -6.91
N LYS A 214 15.99 -13.47 -8.06
CA LYS A 214 17.29 -13.28 -8.72
C LYS A 214 18.30 -12.48 -7.88
N SER A 215 17.86 -11.67 -6.94
CA SER A 215 18.73 -10.95 -6.01
C SER A 215 19.31 -11.84 -4.90
N VAL A 216 18.80 -13.07 -4.74
CA VAL A 216 19.20 -14.05 -3.72
C VAL A 216 19.95 -15.23 -4.33
N ILE A 217 19.40 -15.84 -5.39
CA ILE A 217 20.01 -17.00 -6.05
C ILE A 217 20.19 -16.78 -7.54
N LEU A 218 21.21 -17.38 -8.12
CA LEU A 218 21.41 -17.47 -9.56
C LEU A 218 20.50 -18.54 -10.15
N HIS A 219 20.63 -19.75 -9.67
CA HIS A 219 19.86 -20.93 -10.08
C HIS A 219 19.96 -22.03 -9.00
N ARG A 220 19.36 -23.16 -9.25
CA ARG A 220 19.61 -24.39 -8.49
C ARG A 220 20.50 -25.30 -9.31
N ASP A 221 21.44 -25.99 -8.65
CA ASP A 221 22.27 -26.99 -9.28
C ASP A 221 21.48 -28.29 -9.63
N LEU A 222 22.16 -29.26 -10.17
CA LEU A 222 21.57 -30.56 -10.56
C LEU A 222 21.02 -31.35 -9.38
N GLU A 223 21.54 -31.11 -8.19
CA GLU A 223 21.12 -31.74 -6.92
C GLU A 223 20.00 -30.95 -6.24
N GLY A 224 19.64 -29.79 -6.79
CA GLY A 224 18.58 -28.92 -6.27
C GLY A 224 19.05 -27.93 -5.19
N HIS A 225 20.35 -27.85 -4.90
CA HIS A 225 20.92 -26.90 -3.98
C HIS A 225 20.96 -25.49 -4.59
N PRO A 226 20.78 -24.43 -3.79
CA PRO A 226 20.86 -23.08 -4.29
C PRO A 226 22.30 -22.67 -4.61
N VAL A 227 22.50 -22.12 -5.82
CA VAL A 227 23.71 -21.38 -6.17
C VAL A 227 23.43 -19.91 -5.87
N TRP A 228 24.02 -19.42 -4.79
CA TRP A 228 23.78 -18.08 -4.30
C TRP A 228 24.34 -17.00 -5.25
N GLN A 229 23.74 -15.82 -5.21
CA GLN A 229 24.36 -14.64 -5.79
C GLN A 229 25.69 -14.35 -5.09
N LYS A 230 26.67 -13.86 -5.87
CA LYS A 230 28.04 -13.63 -5.41
C LYS A 230 28.13 -12.86 -4.09
N ASP A 231 27.34 -11.81 -3.95
CA ASP A 231 27.39 -10.93 -2.77
C ASP A 231 26.39 -11.33 -1.68
N TYR A 232 25.43 -12.22 -1.98
CA TYR A 232 24.41 -12.63 -1.02
C TYR A 232 24.93 -13.61 0.03
N GLU A 233 25.79 -14.55 -0.37
CA GLU A 233 26.36 -15.51 0.56
C GLU A 233 27.31 -14.84 1.59
N PRO A 234 28.24 -13.95 1.20
CA PRO A 234 29.00 -13.13 2.14
C PRO A 234 28.10 -12.31 3.07
N PHE A 235 27.03 -11.71 2.54
CA PHE A 235 26.06 -10.96 3.33
C PHE A 235 25.41 -11.82 4.41
N MET A 236 24.92 -13.02 4.07
CA MET A 236 24.36 -13.96 5.05
C MET A 236 25.37 -14.29 6.16
N LYS A 237 26.64 -14.53 5.79
CA LYS A 237 27.71 -14.86 6.75
C LYS A 237 28.03 -13.67 7.66
N THR A 238 28.12 -12.47 7.10
CA THR A 238 28.41 -11.24 7.86
C THR A 238 27.30 -10.92 8.85
N ILE A 239 26.04 -10.98 8.41
CA ILE A 239 24.89 -10.71 9.27
C ILE A 239 24.64 -11.89 10.23
N GLY A 240 24.88 -13.12 9.78
CA GLY A 240 24.80 -14.32 10.62
C GLY A 240 23.43 -14.98 10.61
N PHE A 241 22.71 -15.01 9.51
CA PHE A 241 21.47 -15.79 9.32
C PHE A 241 21.62 -16.84 8.23
N GLU A 242 20.66 -17.74 8.15
CA GLU A 242 20.55 -18.73 7.07
C GLU A 242 19.31 -18.46 6.20
N THR A 243 19.40 -18.74 4.91
CA THR A 243 18.25 -18.58 4.00
C THR A 243 17.64 -19.93 3.66
N LYS A 244 16.32 -20.04 3.86
CA LYS A 244 15.50 -21.14 3.37
C LYS A 244 14.72 -20.67 2.13
N LEU A 245 14.84 -21.43 1.05
CA LEU A 245 14.11 -21.13 -0.19
C LEU A 245 12.83 -21.94 -0.26
N CYS A 246 11.74 -21.28 -0.66
CA CYS A 246 10.50 -21.97 -0.93
C CYS A 246 10.68 -23.03 -2.01
N LYS A 247 10.08 -24.21 -1.80
CA LYS A 247 10.04 -25.23 -2.84
C LYS A 247 9.21 -24.71 -4.01
N PRO A 248 9.68 -24.86 -5.26
CA PRO A 248 8.90 -24.46 -6.42
C PRO A 248 7.50 -25.10 -6.40
N ARG A 249 6.46 -24.31 -6.70
CA ARG A 249 5.06 -24.74 -6.74
C ARG A 249 4.45 -25.20 -5.40
N HIS A 250 5.05 -24.82 -4.25
CA HIS A 250 4.46 -25.04 -2.92
C HIS A 250 4.06 -23.71 -2.27
N PRO A 251 2.87 -23.15 -2.58
CA PRO A 251 2.45 -21.80 -2.13
C PRO A 251 2.16 -21.71 -0.64
N PHE A 252 2.12 -22.83 0.08
CA PHE A 252 1.65 -22.85 1.48
C PHE A 252 2.67 -22.35 2.51
N THR A 253 3.94 -22.22 2.14
CA THR A 253 5.01 -21.86 3.08
C THR A 253 5.16 -20.34 3.27
N LYS A 254 4.83 -19.53 2.27
CA LYS A 254 5.04 -18.07 2.25
C LYS A 254 3.76 -17.24 2.46
N GLY A 255 2.65 -17.87 2.77
CA GLY A 255 1.34 -17.23 2.82
C GLY A 255 1.17 -16.09 3.83
N GLN A 256 2.13 -15.86 4.76
CA GLN A 256 2.04 -14.75 5.72
C GLN A 256 2.53 -13.45 5.10
N VAL A 257 3.71 -13.45 4.50
CA VAL A 257 4.27 -12.25 3.87
C VAL A 257 3.48 -11.85 2.62
N GLU A 258 2.96 -12.81 1.86
CA GLU A 258 2.05 -12.52 0.73
C GLU A 258 0.76 -11.80 1.20
N ARG A 259 0.22 -12.21 2.35
CA ARG A 259 -0.92 -11.51 2.98
C ARG A 259 -0.52 -10.13 3.49
N LEU A 260 0.70 -9.98 4.04
CA LEU A 260 1.21 -8.68 4.46
C LEU A 260 1.32 -7.75 3.26
N VAL A 261 1.95 -8.17 2.15
CA VAL A 261 2.06 -7.37 0.92
C VAL A 261 0.68 -6.96 0.39
N ARG A 262 -0.29 -7.89 0.40
CA ARG A 262 -1.68 -7.56 0.02
C ARG A 262 -2.30 -6.56 0.98
N PHE A 263 -2.12 -6.74 2.27
CA PHE A 263 -2.65 -5.86 3.30
C PHE A 263 -2.04 -4.45 3.21
N VAL A 264 -0.75 -4.34 2.90
CA VAL A 264 -0.11 -3.05 2.61
C VAL A 264 -0.82 -2.33 1.46
N LYS A 265 -1.10 -3.03 0.35
CA LYS A 265 -1.80 -2.45 -0.80
C LYS A 265 -3.25 -2.06 -0.48
N GLU A 266 -3.98 -2.89 0.26
CA GLU A 266 -5.41 -2.71 0.56
C GLU A 266 -5.67 -1.84 1.81
N ASN A 267 -4.65 -1.55 2.61
CA ASN A 267 -4.77 -0.76 3.84
C ASN A 267 -3.85 0.46 3.85
N PHE A 268 -2.54 0.25 3.85
CA PHE A 268 -1.58 1.35 3.96
C PHE A 268 -1.62 2.28 2.75
N LEU A 269 -1.52 1.73 1.54
CA LEU A 269 -1.47 2.51 0.30
C LEU A 269 -2.84 2.93 -0.23
N ALA A 270 -3.92 2.36 0.30
CA ALA A 270 -5.26 2.63 -0.19
C ALA A 270 -5.60 4.13 -0.09
N ASP A 271 -5.79 4.76 -1.26
CA ASP A 271 -6.18 6.17 -1.39
C ASP A 271 -5.26 7.15 -0.65
N ARG A 272 -3.95 6.85 -0.60
CA ARG A 272 -2.94 7.75 -0.05
C ARG A 272 -2.12 8.38 -1.15
N VAL A 273 -1.74 9.61 -0.91
CA VAL A 273 -0.83 10.41 -1.75
C VAL A 273 0.39 10.77 -0.90
N PHE A 274 1.56 10.78 -1.49
CA PHE A 274 2.84 11.00 -0.81
C PHE A 274 3.64 12.10 -1.50
N TYR A 275 4.45 12.85 -0.75
CA TYR A 275 5.33 13.86 -1.32
C TYR A 275 6.48 13.24 -2.12
N ASN A 276 7.11 12.22 -1.55
CA ASN A 276 8.25 11.53 -2.12
C ASN A 276 8.45 10.17 -1.42
N ILE A 277 9.51 9.44 -1.77
CA ILE A 277 9.80 8.13 -1.18
C ILE A 277 10.17 8.23 0.31
N THR A 278 10.73 9.35 0.75
CA THR A 278 11.08 9.60 2.15
C THR A 278 9.83 9.73 3.00
N ASP A 279 8.87 10.55 2.54
CA ASP A 279 7.56 10.70 3.19
C ASP A 279 6.79 9.36 3.19
N LEU A 280 6.86 8.61 2.08
CA LEU A 280 6.26 7.27 1.99
C LEU A 280 6.85 6.33 3.05
N ASN A 281 8.17 6.32 3.23
CA ASN A 281 8.85 5.45 4.19
C ASN A 281 8.64 5.89 5.64
N TRP A 282 8.58 7.19 5.91
CA TRP A 282 8.22 7.70 7.21
C TRP A 282 6.81 7.21 7.62
N ASN A 283 5.84 7.39 6.74
CA ASN A 283 4.47 6.90 6.98
C ASN A 283 4.39 5.36 7.07
N ALA A 284 5.26 4.64 6.35
CA ALA A 284 5.33 3.18 6.42
C ALA A 284 5.84 2.71 7.78
N LEU A 285 6.85 3.36 8.35
CA LEU A 285 7.37 3.05 9.68
C LEU A 285 6.31 3.31 10.77
N GLU A 286 5.63 4.46 10.71
CA GLU A 286 4.52 4.77 11.63
C GLU A 286 3.38 3.75 11.50
N TRP A 287 3.08 3.32 10.28
CA TRP A 287 2.10 2.27 10.06
C TRP A 287 2.56 0.92 10.64
N CYS A 288 3.83 0.54 10.50
CA CYS A 288 4.39 -0.66 11.13
C CYS A 288 4.24 -0.59 12.67
N ASN A 289 4.62 0.52 13.29
CA ASN A 289 4.50 0.73 14.72
C ASN A 289 3.03 0.57 15.17
N SER A 290 2.10 1.17 14.45
CA SER A 290 0.67 1.08 14.74
C SER A 290 0.13 -0.35 14.58
N GLN A 291 0.52 -1.07 13.52
CA GLN A 291 0.08 -2.45 13.30
C GLN A 291 0.68 -3.39 14.34
N ASN A 292 1.97 -3.28 14.62
CA ASN A 292 2.65 -4.11 15.61
C ASN A 292 2.18 -3.84 17.04
N GLY A 293 1.74 -2.61 17.33
CA GLY A 293 1.16 -2.21 18.61
C GLY A 293 -0.33 -2.55 18.80
N THR A 294 -1.00 -3.11 17.77
CA THR A 294 -2.43 -3.42 17.83
C THR A 294 -2.66 -4.92 18.05
N TYR A 295 -3.70 -5.29 18.82
CA TYR A 295 -4.07 -6.68 19.03
C TYR A 295 -4.44 -7.41 17.74
N HIS A 296 -3.82 -8.55 17.50
CA HIS A 296 -4.05 -9.41 16.35
C HIS A 296 -4.66 -10.76 16.78
N ARG A 297 -5.91 -11.00 16.37
CA ARG A 297 -6.61 -12.24 16.67
C ARG A 297 -5.87 -13.51 16.20
N ALA A 298 -5.06 -13.42 15.15
CA ALA A 298 -4.36 -14.57 14.58
C ALA A 298 -3.25 -15.12 15.49
N VAL A 299 -2.74 -14.31 16.42
CA VAL A 299 -1.71 -14.66 17.41
C VAL A 299 -2.21 -14.47 18.85
N ASP A 300 -3.49 -14.07 19.00
CA ASP A 300 -4.13 -13.80 20.29
C ASP A 300 -3.34 -12.84 21.16
N GLY A 301 -2.80 -11.79 20.56
CA GLY A 301 -1.96 -10.84 21.27
C GLY A 301 -1.54 -9.65 20.43
N VAL A 302 -0.72 -8.78 21.02
CA VAL A 302 -0.07 -7.65 20.36
C VAL A 302 1.27 -8.12 19.80
N PRO A 303 1.52 -8.06 18.48
CA PRO A 303 2.74 -8.58 17.85
C PRO A 303 4.02 -8.09 18.50
N GLN A 304 4.16 -6.79 18.71
CA GLN A 304 5.34 -6.18 19.34
C GLN A 304 5.62 -6.75 20.74
N ARG A 305 4.58 -6.89 21.55
CA ARG A 305 4.71 -7.45 22.89
C ARG A 305 5.14 -8.92 22.83
N LEU A 306 4.46 -9.73 22.00
CA LEU A 306 4.80 -11.13 21.79
C LEU A 306 6.22 -11.29 21.24
N HIS A 307 6.67 -10.36 20.41
CA HIS A 307 8.02 -10.36 19.87
C HIS A 307 9.06 -10.13 20.97
N MET A 308 8.85 -9.15 21.81
CA MET A 308 9.73 -8.86 22.94
C MET A 308 9.78 -10.02 23.95
N GLU A 309 8.60 -10.57 24.31
CA GLU A 309 8.49 -11.59 25.37
C GLU A 309 8.92 -12.99 24.91
N ALA A 310 8.56 -13.39 23.69
CA ALA A 310 8.80 -14.76 23.22
C ALA A 310 9.99 -14.89 22.27
N CYS A 311 10.26 -13.87 21.45
CA CYS A 311 11.31 -13.94 20.43
C CYS A 311 12.61 -13.25 20.86
N GLY A 312 12.53 -12.18 21.68
CA GLY A 312 13.64 -11.27 21.95
C GLY A 312 14.95 -11.95 22.39
N GLU A 313 14.87 -12.89 23.34
CA GLU A 313 16.07 -13.60 23.82
C GLU A 313 16.70 -14.53 22.77
N LEU A 314 15.95 -14.94 21.75
CA LEU A 314 16.41 -15.87 20.70
C LEU A 314 16.95 -15.14 19.46
N LEU A 315 16.74 -13.83 19.39
CA LEU A 315 17.20 -12.99 18.28
C LEU A 315 18.63 -12.51 18.54
N ARG A 316 19.37 -12.39 17.45
CA ARG A 316 20.72 -11.81 17.53
C ARG A 316 20.65 -10.31 17.22
N PRO A 317 21.48 -9.51 17.92
CA PRO A 317 21.62 -8.10 17.57
C PRO A 317 22.32 -7.98 16.21
N LEU A 318 22.12 -6.83 15.56
CA LEU A 318 22.88 -6.52 14.34
C LEU A 318 24.37 -6.44 14.66
N PRO A 319 25.26 -6.95 13.78
CA PRO A 319 26.70 -6.75 13.92
C PRO A 319 27.07 -5.26 14.00
N GLU A 320 28.29 -4.97 14.44
CA GLU A 320 28.80 -3.60 14.50
C GLU A 320 28.62 -2.87 13.17
N LEU A 321 28.38 -1.57 13.25
CA LEU A 321 28.04 -0.74 12.08
C LEU A 321 29.08 -0.88 10.97
N ASP A 322 30.36 -0.97 11.30
CA ASP A 322 31.44 -1.09 10.31
C ASP A 322 31.33 -2.38 9.48
N ALA A 323 30.86 -3.47 10.06
CA ALA A 323 30.65 -4.72 9.32
C ALA A 323 29.52 -4.65 8.30
N VAL A 324 28.50 -3.81 8.54
CA VAL A 324 27.32 -3.69 7.68
C VAL A 324 27.36 -2.46 6.77
N ARG A 325 28.24 -1.49 7.07
CA ARG A 325 28.30 -0.20 6.38
C ARG A 325 28.51 -0.33 4.86
N PHE A 326 29.31 -1.31 4.43
CA PHE A 326 29.53 -1.56 3.00
C PHE A 326 28.27 -2.02 2.27
N TYR A 327 27.34 -2.68 2.94
CA TYR A 327 26.05 -3.07 2.37
C TYR A 327 25.04 -1.93 2.37
N LEU A 328 25.14 -1.00 3.33
CA LEU A 328 24.32 0.21 3.37
C LEU A 328 24.80 1.28 2.36
N CYS A 329 26.06 1.20 1.93
CA CYS A 329 26.69 2.15 1.04
C CYS A 329 27.16 1.46 -0.26
N PRO A 330 26.23 1.18 -1.22
CA PRO A 330 26.59 0.52 -2.46
C PRO A 330 27.60 1.33 -3.28
N GLU A 331 28.50 0.60 -3.95
CA GLU A 331 29.57 1.20 -4.77
C GLU A 331 29.05 1.67 -6.13
N ARG A 332 29.57 2.78 -6.61
CA ARG A 332 29.30 3.36 -7.93
C ARG A 332 30.59 3.72 -8.63
N LYS A 333 30.65 3.45 -9.93
CA LYS A 333 31.72 3.96 -10.78
C LYS A 333 31.55 5.47 -10.98
N ILE A 334 32.65 6.19 -10.91
CA ILE A 334 32.68 7.61 -11.27
C ILE A 334 32.94 7.66 -12.79
N SER A 335 32.09 8.40 -13.51
CA SER A 335 32.26 8.62 -14.95
C SER A 335 33.43 9.57 -15.21
N PHE A 336 33.93 9.59 -16.45
CA PHE A 336 35.05 10.45 -16.83
C PHE A 336 34.80 11.94 -16.59
N ASP A 337 33.54 12.35 -16.60
CA ASP A 337 33.06 13.71 -16.33
C ASP A 337 32.69 13.95 -14.85
N GLY A 338 33.14 13.08 -13.95
CA GLY A 338 33.06 13.26 -12.50
C GLY A 338 31.68 13.02 -11.89
N PHE A 339 30.85 12.10 -12.43
CA PHE A 339 29.55 11.80 -11.85
C PHE A 339 29.40 10.34 -11.41
N VAL A 340 28.60 10.13 -10.37
CA VAL A 340 28.02 8.85 -10.04
C VAL A 340 26.54 8.81 -10.41
N ASN A 341 26.05 7.63 -10.79
CA ASN A 341 24.64 7.42 -11.11
C ASN A 341 23.86 6.89 -9.91
N TYR A 342 22.74 7.54 -9.58
CA TYR A 342 21.79 7.07 -8.59
C TYR A 342 20.35 7.35 -9.05
N GLU A 343 19.48 6.33 -9.04
CA GLU A 343 18.06 6.43 -9.44
C GLU A 343 17.83 7.11 -10.81
N GLY A 344 18.75 6.90 -11.77
CA GLY A 344 18.64 7.47 -13.10
C GLY A 344 19.00 8.95 -13.21
N ARG A 345 19.60 9.52 -12.17
CA ARG A 345 20.17 10.88 -12.14
C ARG A 345 21.66 10.82 -11.88
N ARG A 346 22.39 11.80 -12.36
CA ARG A 346 23.85 11.94 -12.16
C ARG A 346 24.14 12.95 -11.05
N PHE A 347 25.08 12.59 -10.18
CA PHE A 347 25.50 13.40 -9.05
C PHE A 347 27.01 13.59 -9.08
N GLY A 348 27.46 14.83 -9.01
CA GLY A 348 28.86 15.21 -9.13
C GLY A 348 29.70 14.73 -7.94
N VAL A 349 30.97 14.47 -8.23
CA VAL A 349 32.00 14.11 -7.24
C VAL A 349 33.14 15.11 -7.40
N PRO A 350 33.74 15.63 -6.29
CA PRO A 350 34.83 16.59 -6.37
C PRO A 350 36.03 16.04 -7.16
N TYR A 351 36.62 16.85 -8.01
CA TYR A 351 37.81 16.51 -8.82
C TYR A 351 39.02 16.11 -7.96
N SER A 352 39.12 16.68 -6.76
CA SER A 352 40.18 16.37 -5.81
C SER A 352 40.21 14.90 -5.34
N TYR A 353 39.13 14.15 -5.56
CA TYR A 353 39.08 12.72 -5.24
C TYR A 353 39.60 11.89 -6.41
N PRO A 354 40.75 11.18 -6.24
CA PRO A 354 41.40 10.46 -7.33
C PRO A 354 40.82 9.07 -7.61
N GLY A 355 39.83 8.61 -6.82
CA GLY A 355 39.30 7.27 -6.93
C GLY A 355 38.41 7.08 -8.15
N ALA A 356 38.45 5.87 -8.75
CA ALA A 356 37.57 5.50 -9.87
C ALA A 356 36.15 5.09 -9.44
N THR A 357 35.94 4.84 -8.14
CA THR A 357 34.68 4.45 -7.55
C THR A 357 34.39 5.26 -6.28
N ALA A 358 33.13 5.45 -5.97
CA ALA A 358 32.68 6.07 -4.74
C ALA A 358 31.53 5.23 -4.15
N ARG A 359 31.25 5.42 -2.88
CA ARG A 359 30.11 4.78 -2.22
C ARG A 359 29.03 5.79 -1.91
N ILE A 360 27.78 5.38 -2.06
CA ILE A 360 26.66 6.26 -1.88
C ILE A 360 25.75 5.75 -0.77
N MET A 361 25.18 6.66 -0.01
CA MET A 361 24.15 6.36 0.98
C MET A 361 23.05 7.42 0.90
N ARG A 362 21.82 6.99 0.78
CA ARG A 362 20.68 7.90 0.89
C ARG A 362 20.17 7.89 2.31
N SER A 363 19.99 9.08 2.88
CA SER A 363 19.28 9.28 4.14
C SER A 363 18.27 10.41 3.96
N GLY A 364 17.00 10.10 4.06
CA GLY A 364 15.94 11.03 3.71
C GLY A 364 16.04 11.50 2.25
N ASP A 365 16.04 12.80 2.04
CA ASP A 365 16.20 13.43 0.72
C ASP A 365 17.63 13.85 0.40
N THR A 366 18.61 13.37 1.19
CA THR A 366 20.02 13.66 0.97
C THR A 366 20.77 12.41 0.52
N LEU A 367 21.56 12.53 -0.55
CA LEU A 367 22.51 11.55 -1.02
C LEU A 367 23.89 11.93 -0.51
N TYR A 368 24.49 11.07 0.28
CA TYR A 368 25.85 11.17 0.77
C TYR A 368 26.77 10.38 -0.16
N ILE A 369 27.85 10.98 -0.62
CA ILE A 369 28.86 10.33 -1.45
C ILE A 369 30.17 10.24 -0.66
N TYR A 370 30.62 9.02 -0.41
CA TYR A 370 31.83 8.71 0.33
C TYR A 370 32.93 8.20 -0.59
N SER A 371 34.17 8.26 -0.11
CA SER A 371 35.29 7.53 -0.70
C SER A 371 35.01 6.04 -0.78
N ALA A 372 35.71 5.30 -1.64
CA ALA A 372 35.52 3.86 -1.83
C ALA A 372 35.71 3.03 -0.55
N ASP A 373 36.58 3.50 0.34
CA ASP A 373 36.89 2.91 1.64
C ASP A 373 35.97 3.38 2.79
N LEU A 374 35.01 4.28 2.50
CA LEU A 374 34.08 4.89 3.46
C LEU A 374 34.74 5.79 4.53
N ASN A 375 36.01 6.11 4.41
CA ASN A 375 36.74 6.91 5.41
C ASN A 375 36.44 8.41 5.31
N SER A 376 36.05 8.89 4.14
CA SER A 376 35.83 10.32 3.89
C SER A 376 34.49 10.56 3.22
N LEU A 377 33.74 11.55 3.72
CA LEU A 377 32.58 12.11 3.02
C LEU A 377 33.12 13.06 1.97
N LEU A 378 32.82 12.82 0.70
CA LEU A 378 33.28 13.63 -0.44
C LEU A 378 32.35 14.81 -0.70
N THR A 379 31.05 14.55 -0.73
CA THR A 379 30.03 15.56 -0.99
C THR A 379 28.65 15.06 -0.61
N THR A 380 27.69 15.98 -0.58
CA THR A 380 26.27 15.68 -0.38
C THR A 380 25.44 16.34 -1.47
N HIS A 381 24.31 15.73 -1.82
CA HIS A 381 23.37 16.27 -2.81
C HIS A 381 21.93 16.08 -2.36
N ASP A 382 21.04 16.97 -2.80
CA ASP A 382 19.61 16.80 -2.63
C ASP A 382 19.05 15.85 -3.69
N VAL A 383 18.37 14.81 -3.23
CA VAL A 383 17.66 13.87 -4.09
C VAL A 383 16.27 14.42 -4.37
N THR A 384 16.13 15.04 -5.53
CA THR A 384 14.84 15.56 -6.01
C THR A 384 14.35 14.73 -7.19
N ARG A 385 13.12 14.96 -7.66
CA ARG A 385 12.58 14.34 -8.87
C ARG A 385 13.16 14.86 -10.18
N SER A 386 13.99 15.90 -10.11
CA SER A 386 14.68 16.42 -11.28
C SER A 386 15.56 15.34 -11.91
N ARG A 387 15.53 15.22 -13.23
CA ARG A 387 16.46 14.39 -13.99
C ARG A 387 17.72 15.14 -14.40
N ARG A 388 17.82 16.42 -14.05
CA ARG A 388 19.01 17.22 -14.34
C ARG A 388 20.17 16.75 -13.47
N ASP A 389 21.37 16.84 -14.01
CA ASP A 389 22.59 16.56 -13.27
C ASP A 389 22.69 17.46 -12.04
N SER A 390 23.20 16.92 -10.94
CA SER A 390 23.47 17.66 -9.72
C SER A 390 24.96 17.83 -9.59
N PHE A 391 25.44 19.05 -9.67
CA PHE A 391 26.85 19.40 -9.57
C PHE A 391 27.23 19.64 -8.10
N CYS A 392 28.50 19.40 -7.77
CA CYS A 392 29.08 19.75 -6.46
C CYS A 392 30.16 20.81 -6.62
N GLU A 393 30.52 21.44 -5.51
CA GLU A 393 31.64 22.34 -5.45
C GLU A 393 32.95 21.57 -5.73
N GLY A 394 33.85 22.17 -6.54
CA GLY A 394 35.13 21.55 -6.91
C GLY A 394 34.99 20.28 -7.77
N GLN A 395 33.91 20.11 -8.50
CA GLN A 395 33.72 18.93 -9.39
C GLN A 395 34.71 18.92 -10.56
N TYR A 396 35.12 20.09 -11.04
CA TYR A 396 36.09 20.23 -12.11
C TYR A 396 37.34 20.95 -11.60
N GLU A 397 38.46 20.61 -12.20
CA GLU A 397 39.69 21.39 -12.01
C GLU A 397 39.40 22.86 -12.29
N ALA A 398 39.86 23.77 -11.43
CA ALA A 398 39.75 25.18 -11.74
C ALA A 398 40.54 25.42 -13.02
N LEU A 399 39.84 25.70 -14.10
CA LEU A 399 40.50 26.13 -15.32
C LEU A 399 41.34 27.34 -14.93
N GLU A 400 42.68 27.22 -15.00
CA GLU A 400 43.53 28.37 -15.04
C GLU A 400 42.92 29.29 -16.12
N GLN A 401 42.62 30.53 -15.76
CA GLN A 401 41.95 31.45 -16.70
C GLN A 401 42.67 31.31 -18.05
N PRO A 402 41.99 30.96 -19.14
CA PRO A 402 42.65 30.84 -20.41
C PRO A 402 43.33 32.20 -20.62
N GLU A 403 44.68 32.19 -20.77
CA GLU A 403 45.38 33.39 -21.27
C GLU A 403 44.50 33.90 -22.40
N GLU A 404 44.06 35.17 -22.31
CA GLU A 404 43.24 35.77 -23.35
C GLU A 404 44.01 35.60 -24.66
N LEU A 405 43.70 34.55 -25.41
CA LEU A 405 44.20 34.39 -26.75
C LEU A 405 43.79 35.65 -27.49
N PRO A 406 44.75 36.41 -28.04
CA PRO A 406 44.44 37.67 -28.73
C PRO A 406 43.34 37.36 -29.75
N ILE A 407 42.22 38.06 -29.61
CA ILE A 407 41.06 37.91 -30.48
C ILE A 407 41.56 38.17 -31.91
N ALA A 408 41.78 37.08 -32.65
CA ALA A 408 42.10 37.24 -34.08
C ALA A 408 40.93 38.00 -34.72
N PRO A 409 41.21 39.05 -35.50
CA PRO A 409 40.14 39.85 -36.06
C PRO A 409 39.23 38.97 -36.87
N VAL A 410 37.96 38.96 -36.47
CA VAL A 410 36.90 38.22 -37.16
C VAL A 410 36.83 38.75 -38.59
N MET A 411 37.47 38.05 -39.52
CA MET A 411 37.25 38.30 -40.94
C MET A 411 35.83 37.94 -41.29
N THR A 412 34.97 38.94 -41.25
CA THR A 412 33.59 38.86 -41.72
C THR A 412 33.55 38.63 -43.23
N ARG A 413 33.87 37.44 -43.67
CA ARG A 413 33.42 36.98 -44.98
C ARG A 413 32.03 36.35 -44.77
N ILE A 414 31.03 37.22 -44.85
CA ILE A 414 29.65 36.75 -45.07
C ILE A 414 29.64 36.10 -46.45
N ARG A 415 29.83 34.78 -46.50
CA ARG A 415 29.45 34.01 -47.68
C ARG A 415 27.94 34.10 -47.76
N GLN A 416 27.43 34.90 -48.68
CA GLN A 416 26.02 34.83 -49.06
C GLN A 416 25.76 33.39 -49.58
N LEU A 417 25.11 32.58 -48.77
CA LEU A 417 24.59 31.29 -49.23
C LEU A 417 23.58 31.60 -50.34
N PRO A 418 23.64 30.94 -51.49
CA PRO A 418 22.66 31.10 -52.54
C PRO A 418 21.28 30.72 -51.96
N LYS A 419 20.28 31.55 -52.22
CA LYS A 419 18.89 31.25 -51.82
C LYS A 419 18.50 29.93 -52.44
N PRO A 420 18.00 28.95 -51.67
CA PRO A 420 17.53 27.70 -52.22
C PRO A 420 16.31 27.99 -53.10
N SER A 421 16.45 27.82 -54.38
CA SER A 421 15.33 27.78 -55.33
C SER A 421 14.73 26.37 -55.35
N GLY A 422 13.67 26.16 -54.63
CA GLY A 422 12.93 24.90 -54.65
C GLY A 422 12.52 24.40 -53.26
N LYS A 423 11.31 23.93 -53.14
CA LYS A 423 10.81 23.27 -51.95
C LYS A 423 11.61 21.98 -51.74
N LEU A 424 12.46 21.94 -50.69
CA LEU A 424 13.06 20.70 -50.21
C LEU A 424 11.96 19.76 -49.68
N SER A 425 11.70 18.72 -50.42
CA SER A 425 10.87 17.59 -49.97
C SER A 425 11.79 16.59 -49.26
N PHE A 426 11.40 16.17 -48.04
CA PHE A 426 12.10 15.14 -47.29
C PHE A 426 12.08 13.75 -47.97
N ALA A 427 11.41 13.60 -49.12
CA ALA A 427 11.30 12.36 -49.88
C ALA A 427 12.55 12.09 -50.78
N LYS A 428 13.65 12.86 -50.66
CA LYS A 428 14.87 12.68 -51.47
C LYS A 428 16.11 12.32 -50.66
N PHE A 429 16.00 11.87 -49.42
CA PHE A 429 17.10 11.25 -48.69
C PHE A 429 16.93 9.72 -48.78
N ASP A 430 17.43 9.13 -49.87
CA ASP A 430 17.74 7.71 -49.91
C ASP A 430 18.99 7.49 -49.06
N PHE A 431 18.83 6.76 -47.98
CA PHE A 431 19.95 6.19 -47.22
C PHE A 431 20.34 4.88 -47.94
N ASP A 432 21.27 4.96 -48.85
CA ASP A 432 22.00 3.77 -49.32
C ASP A 432 22.97 3.37 -48.19
N GLY A 433 22.51 2.48 -47.31
CA GLY A 433 23.34 1.83 -46.32
C GLY A 433 24.04 0.63 -46.97
N GLU A 434 25.33 0.79 -47.29
CA GLU A 434 26.22 -0.34 -47.49
C GLU A 434 26.45 -1.03 -46.15
N GLU A 435 26.01 -2.29 -46.02
CA GLU A 435 26.41 -3.17 -44.93
C GLU A 435 27.89 -3.59 -45.14
N PRO A 436 28.75 -3.48 -44.12
CA PRO A 436 30.08 -4.08 -44.19
C PRO A 436 29.98 -5.57 -43.96
N ALA A 437 30.70 -6.32 -44.79
CA ALA A 437 30.85 -7.78 -44.80
C ALA A 437 31.44 -8.36 -43.49
#